data_f43d4e27d58b92240318b28b3e88dd5c
#
_entry.id   f43d4e27d58b92240318b28b3e88dd5c
#
_cell.length_a   1.000
_cell.length_b   1.000
_cell.length_c   1.000
_cell.angle_alpha   90.00
_cell.angle_beta   90.00
_cell.angle_gamma   90.00
#
_symmetry.space_group_name_H-M   'P 1'
#
loop_
_entity.id
_entity.type
_entity.pdbx_description
1 polymer ?
#
loop_
_entity_poly.entity_id
_entity_poly.type
_entity_poly.pdbx_seq_one_letter_code
_entity_poly.pdbx_strand_id
1 'polypeptide(L)'
;MRTAEILARFPELAALVVGDICLDRWCTYDPAASEPSRETGIPRLGVVATEATPGAGGTVASNLVALGAAKVAVLGVIGDDGFGFELRRALEARGISGDLMVTAPGWATFTYTKLLNSQTGIEDQPRVDFINTRPVPQGVEREVLKRLGAAVADYQVILVADQAETVLGGVVTPAVRSLLQELAGRYPEKVFWVDSRMRTELFRRVVVKPNREEAEAACRRLFGEVDYERLRRHVESRLLVVTQGSGDVVVVQADGQARVPTRRVAHPVDICGAGDSFSAGAALTLAVTGSALEAAQFGNLAASITIMKKGTGTASPAEVLAAGQEGAG
;
A
#
# COMPACT_ATOMS: atom_id res chain seq x y z
N MET A 1 14.62 -2.44 20.33
CA MET A 1 15.03 -3.86 20.10
C MET A 1 16.01 -3.93 18.95
N ARG A 2 16.87 -4.96 18.84
CA ARG A 2 17.71 -5.16 17.65
C ARG A 2 16.86 -5.64 16.48
N THR A 3 17.25 -5.30 15.26
CA THR A 3 16.54 -5.70 14.02
C THR A 3 16.24 -7.21 13.95
N ALA A 4 17.20 -8.05 14.38
CA ALA A 4 17.00 -9.50 14.40
C ALA A 4 15.91 -9.95 15.39
N GLU A 5 15.80 -9.30 16.54
CA GLU A 5 14.78 -9.60 17.56
C GLU A 5 13.38 -9.21 17.07
N ILE A 6 13.28 -8.10 16.34
CA ILE A 6 12.02 -7.64 15.72
C ILE A 6 11.57 -8.63 14.65
N LEU A 7 12.47 -8.99 13.72
CA LEU A 7 12.18 -9.95 12.65
C LEU A 7 11.77 -11.33 13.18
N ALA A 8 12.40 -11.80 14.25
CA ALA A 8 12.08 -13.11 14.84
C ALA A 8 10.62 -13.22 15.33
N ARG A 9 9.94 -12.08 15.54
CA ARG A 9 8.56 -12.03 16.02
C ARG A 9 7.53 -11.83 14.90
N PHE A 10 7.92 -11.49 13.69
CA PHE A 10 6.97 -11.33 12.57
C PHE A 10 6.18 -12.61 12.24
N PRO A 11 6.77 -13.83 12.36
CA PRO A 11 6.00 -15.06 12.20
C PRO A 11 4.90 -15.31 13.25
N GLU A 12 4.79 -14.47 14.29
CA GLU A 12 3.70 -14.50 15.27
C GLU A 12 2.50 -13.65 14.83
N LEU A 13 2.66 -12.81 13.79
CA LEU A 13 1.67 -11.80 13.39
C LEU A 13 0.87 -12.23 12.18
N ALA A 14 -0.44 -12.01 12.26
CA ALA A 14 -1.36 -12.05 11.13
C ALA A 14 -1.71 -10.62 10.71
N ALA A 15 -1.71 -10.35 9.40
CA ALA A 15 -2.00 -9.04 8.84
C ALA A 15 -3.13 -9.09 7.81
N LEU A 16 -4.03 -8.10 7.89
CA LEU A 16 -5.13 -7.88 6.95
C LEU A 16 -4.89 -6.57 6.21
N VAL A 17 -4.88 -6.59 4.89
CA VAL A 17 -4.86 -5.38 4.07
C VAL A 17 -6.26 -5.11 3.53
N VAL A 18 -6.80 -3.93 3.83
CA VAL A 18 -8.16 -3.52 3.49
C VAL A 18 -8.11 -2.34 2.51
N GLY A 19 -8.90 -2.37 1.46
CA GLY A 19 -9.06 -1.23 0.56
C GLY A 19 -8.84 -1.54 -0.90
N ASP A 20 -8.10 -0.68 -1.59
CA ASP A 20 -7.89 -0.77 -3.03
C ASP A 20 -6.79 -1.80 -3.32
N ILE A 21 -7.20 -2.99 -3.75
CA ILE A 21 -6.32 -4.08 -4.17
C ILE A 21 -6.33 -4.08 -5.70
N CYS A 22 -5.23 -3.67 -6.30
CA CYS A 22 -5.12 -3.46 -7.74
C CYS A 22 -4.33 -4.57 -8.42
N LEU A 23 -4.41 -4.61 -9.76
CA LEU A 23 -3.53 -5.40 -10.59
C LEU A 23 -2.55 -4.47 -11.30
N ASP A 24 -1.26 -4.65 -11.07
CA ASP A 24 -0.21 -4.00 -11.86
C ASP A 24 0.18 -4.92 -13.01
N ARG A 25 0.07 -4.43 -14.25
CA ARG A 25 0.42 -5.17 -15.46
C ARG A 25 1.56 -4.47 -16.19
N TRP A 26 2.57 -5.26 -16.52
CA TRP A 26 3.73 -4.86 -17.30
C TRP A 26 3.64 -5.55 -18.65
N CYS A 27 3.26 -4.80 -19.68
CA CYS A 27 3.05 -5.32 -21.02
C CYS A 27 4.24 -4.93 -21.90
N THR A 28 5.06 -5.90 -22.28
CA THR A 28 6.15 -5.67 -23.24
C THR A 28 5.58 -5.69 -24.66
N TYR A 29 5.71 -4.58 -25.38
CA TYR A 29 5.32 -4.51 -26.78
C TYR A 29 6.54 -4.52 -27.71
N ASP A 30 6.38 -5.06 -28.91
CA ASP A 30 7.40 -5.04 -29.96
C ASP A 30 7.13 -3.87 -30.93
N PRO A 31 8.02 -2.85 -30.98
CA PRO A 31 7.86 -1.74 -31.94
C PRO A 31 7.82 -2.22 -33.39
N ALA A 32 8.47 -3.33 -33.73
CA ALA A 32 8.45 -3.87 -35.09
C ALA A 32 7.10 -4.52 -35.48
N ALA A 33 6.29 -4.91 -34.47
CA ALA A 33 4.95 -5.44 -34.65
C ALA A 33 3.86 -4.35 -34.61
N SER A 34 4.26 -3.08 -34.57
CA SER A 34 3.36 -1.93 -34.53
C SER A 34 2.91 -1.55 -35.94
N GLU A 35 1.75 -2.01 -36.35
CA GLU A 35 1.14 -1.69 -37.63
C GLU A 35 -0.10 -0.80 -37.42
N PRO A 36 -0.45 0.07 -38.40
CA PRO A 36 -1.73 0.75 -38.36
C PRO A 36 -2.90 -0.24 -38.38
N SER A 37 -3.94 0.03 -37.60
CA SER A 37 -5.19 -0.70 -37.66
C SER A 37 -5.76 -0.56 -39.07
N ARG A 38 -6.18 -1.66 -39.68
CA ARG A 38 -6.79 -1.67 -41.04
C ARG A 38 -8.13 -0.94 -41.08
N GLU A 39 -8.80 -0.82 -39.95
CA GLU A 39 -10.12 -0.20 -39.85
C GLU A 39 -10.03 1.30 -39.61
N THR A 40 -9.08 1.75 -38.78
CA THR A 40 -9.02 3.13 -38.29
C THR A 40 -7.78 3.89 -38.73
N GLY A 41 -6.74 3.20 -39.21
CA GLY A 41 -5.43 3.79 -39.52
C GLY A 41 -4.62 4.22 -38.27
N ILE A 42 -5.18 4.04 -37.07
CA ILE A 42 -4.47 4.38 -35.80
C ILE A 42 -3.41 3.31 -35.53
N PRO A 43 -2.18 3.69 -35.13
CA PRO A 43 -1.17 2.72 -34.74
C PRO A 43 -1.64 1.79 -33.63
N ARG A 44 -1.40 0.49 -33.77
CA ARG A 44 -1.62 -0.52 -32.73
C ARG A 44 -0.30 -1.01 -32.18
N LEU A 45 -0.27 -1.36 -30.91
CA LEU A 45 0.89 -1.96 -30.28
C LEU A 45 0.72 -3.47 -30.17
N GLY A 46 1.70 -4.23 -30.66
CA GLY A 46 1.74 -5.69 -30.54
C GLY A 46 2.39 -6.08 -29.21
N VAL A 47 1.57 -6.41 -28.20
CA VAL A 47 2.08 -6.92 -26.90
C VAL A 47 2.54 -8.37 -27.09
N VAL A 48 3.80 -8.65 -26.75
CA VAL A 48 4.44 -9.96 -26.92
C VAL A 48 4.68 -10.69 -25.59
N ALA A 49 4.67 -9.97 -24.44
CA ALA A 49 4.76 -10.55 -23.11
C ALA A 49 3.98 -9.72 -22.10
N THR A 50 3.46 -10.38 -21.08
CA THR A 50 2.76 -9.73 -19.97
C THR A 50 3.20 -10.34 -18.65
N GLU A 51 3.52 -9.48 -17.69
CA GLU A 51 3.73 -9.84 -16.29
C GLU A 51 2.65 -9.12 -15.46
N ALA A 52 2.10 -9.81 -14.47
CA ALA A 52 1.07 -9.27 -13.59
C ALA A 52 1.46 -9.46 -12.12
N THR A 53 1.29 -8.40 -11.34
CA THR A 53 1.58 -8.40 -9.90
C THR A 53 0.44 -7.73 -9.12
N PRO A 54 0.21 -8.14 -7.85
CA PRO A 54 -0.70 -7.38 -7.00
C PRO A 54 -0.14 -5.98 -6.75
N GLY A 55 -0.94 -4.94 -7.03
CA GLY A 55 -0.61 -3.53 -6.85
C GLY A 55 -1.37 -2.86 -5.72
N ALA A 56 -1.01 -1.62 -5.39
CA ALA A 56 -1.59 -0.85 -4.27
C ALA A 56 -1.59 -1.67 -2.96
N GLY A 57 -2.74 -1.92 -2.34
CA GLY A 57 -2.82 -2.79 -1.17
C GLY A 57 -2.22 -4.19 -1.38
N GLY A 58 -2.20 -4.69 -2.62
CA GLY A 58 -1.52 -5.94 -2.98
C GLY A 58 0.00 -5.86 -2.87
N THR A 59 0.60 -4.68 -3.15
CA THR A 59 2.03 -4.44 -2.91
C THR A 59 2.35 -4.45 -1.42
N VAL A 60 1.50 -3.81 -0.60
CA VAL A 60 1.61 -3.86 0.87
C VAL A 60 1.57 -5.31 1.36
N ALA A 61 0.57 -6.10 0.89
CA ALA A 61 0.42 -7.51 1.26
C ALA A 61 1.64 -8.36 0.85
N SER A 62 2.19 -8.11 -0.35
CA SER A 62 3.41 -8.79 -0.84
C SER A 62 4.61 -8.52 0.06
N ASN A 63 4.76 -7.28 0.55
CA ASN A 63 5.82 -6.91 1.49
C ASN A 63 5.64 -7.56 2.87
N LEU A 64 4.40 -7.66 3.37
CA LEU A 64 4.09 -8.35 4.64
C LEU A 64 4.49 -9.83 4.59
N VAL A 65 4.15 -10.52 3.50
CA VAL A 65 4.56 -11.93 3.29
C VAL A 65 6.08 -12.04 3.20
N ALA A 66 6.71 -11.19 2.39
CA ALA A 66 8.16 -11.23 2.20
C ALA A 66 8.94 -10.97 3.49
N LEU A 67 8.42 -10.10 4.38
CA LEU A 67 9.00 -9.84 5.69
C LEU A 67 8.75 -10.97 6.71
N GLY A 68 7.90 -11.95 6.39
CA GLY A 68 7.70 -13.15 7.21
C GLY A 68 6.48 -13.11 8.14
N ALA A 69 5.47 -12.28 7.87
CA ALA A 69 4.20 -12.37 8.59
C ALA A 69 3.55 -13.77 8.41
N ALA A 70 3.02 -14.35 9.50
CA ALA A 70 2.50 -15.72 9.52
C ALA A 70 1.30 -15.95 8.58
N LYS A 71 0.44 -14.95 8.50
CA LYS A 71 -0.78 -14.96 7.69
C LYS A 71 -1.02 -13.58 7.11
N VAL A 72 -1.24 -13.51 5.81
CA VAL A 72 -1.60 -12.26 5.13
C VAL A 72 -2.85 -12.49 4.28
N ALA A 73 -3.85 -11.64 4.48
CA ALA A 73 -5.06 -11.64 3.67
C ALA A 73 -5.36 -10.24 3.15
N VAL A 74 -6.15 -10.18 2.09
CA VAL A 74 -6.63 -8.93 1.51
C VAL A 74 -8.16 -8.89 1.49
N LEU A 75 -8.72 -7.72 1.80
CA LEU A 75 -10.14 -7.40 1.70
C LEU A 75 -10.30 -6.16 0.80
N GLY A 76 -10.86 -6.37 -0.36
CA GLY A 76 -11.12 -5.32 -1.35
C GLY A 76 -12.26 -5.74 -2.27
N VAL A 77 -12.46 -4.98 -3.34
CA VAL A 77 -13.48 -5.24 -4.36
C VAL A 77 -12.82 -5.43 -5.71
N ILE A 78 -13.17 -6.50 -6.39
CA ILE A 78 -12.76 -6.78 -7.77
C ILE A 78 -13.97 -6.96 -8.67
N GLY A 79 -13.77 -6.78 -9.97
CA GLY A 79 -14.75 -7.11 -10.99
C GLY A 79 -14.88 -8.62 -11.21
N ASP A 80 -15.99 -9.01 -11.82
CA ASP A 80 -16.14 -10.31 -12.46
C ASP A 80 -15.58 -10.22 -13.89
N ASP A 81 -14.26 -10.03 -13.98
CA ASP A 81 -13.54 -9.77 -15.22
C ASP A 81 -12.20 -10.52 -15.28
N GLY A 82 -11.54 -10.50 -16.45
CA GLY A 82 -10.25 -11.16 -16.64
C GLY A 82 -9.15 -10.64 -15.72
N PHE A 83 -9.16 -9.35 -15.36
CA PHE A 83 -8.18 -8.75 -14.47
C PHE A 83 -8.40 -9.20 -13.02
N GLY A 84 -9.65 -9.38 -12.59
CA GLY A 84 -9.97 -9.97 -11.29
C GLY A 84 -9.48 -11.40 -11.16
N PHE A 85 -9.57 -12.19 -12.23
CA PHE A 85 -9.01 -13.53 -12.29
C PHE A 85 -7.46 -13.51 -12.20
N GLU A 86 -6.80 -12.65 -13.00
CA GLU A 86 -5.34 -12.48 -12.95
C GLU A 86 -4.87 -12.05 -11.55
N LEU A 87 -5.58 -11.10 -10.92
CA LEU A 87 -5.25 -10.60 -9.58
C LEU A 87 -5.34 -11.72 -8.52
N ARG A 88 -6.40 -12.53 -8.55
CA ARG A 88 -6.53 -13.67 -7.62
C ARG A 88 -5.37 -14.65 -7.75
N ARG A 89 -4.98 -14.99 -8.97
CA ARG A 89 -3.82 -15.86 -9.22
C ARG A 89 -2.50 -15.22 -8.76
N ALA A 90 -2.34 -13.91 -8.97
CA ALA A 90 -1.13 -13.19 -8.54
C ALA A 90 -1.02 -13.11 -7.01
N LEU A 91 -2.14 -13.00 -6.29
CA LEU A 91 -2.20 -13.07 -4.82
C LEU A 91 -1.85 -14.48 -4.32
N GLU A 92 -2.49 -15.51 -4.88
CA GLU A 92 -2.26 -16.92 -4.53
C GLU A 92 -0.79 -17.32 -4.72
N ALA A 93 -0.19 -16.94 -5.86
CA ALA A 93 1.21 -17.23 -6.15
C ALA A 93 2.20 -16.61 -5.14
N ARG A 94 1.76 -15.63 -4.36
CA ARG A 94 2.52 -14.97 -3.29
C ARG A 94 2.14 -15.43 -1.89
N GLY A 95 1.26 -16.41 -1.76
CA GLY A 95 0.78 -16.88 -0.45
C GLY A 95 -0.14 -15.88 0.27
N ILE A 96 -0.77 -14.98 -0.48
CA ILE A 96 -1.72 -13.99 0.05
C ILE A 96 -3.13 -14.53 -0.10
N SER A 97 -3.90 -14.67 1.01
CA SER A 97 -5.29 -15.11 0.94
C SER A 97 -6.18 -14.00 0.34
N GLY A 98 -6.87 -14.35 -0.75
CA GLY A 98 -7.91 -13.54 -1.38
C GLY A 98 -9.34 -13.92 -0.97
N ASP A 99 -9.54 -14.77 0.07
CA ASP A 99 -10.84 -15.29 0.45
C ASP A 99 -11.84 -14.21 0.90
N LEU A 100 -11.32 -13.09 1.41
CA LEU A 100 -12.13 -11.96 1.83
C LEU A 100 -12.46 -10.98 0.68
N MET A 101 -11.87 -11.17 -0.51
CA MET A 101 -12.17 -10.31 -1.66
C MET A 101 -13.63 -10.43 -2.10
N VAL A 102 -14.28 -9.28 -2.31
CA VAL A 102 -15.67 -9.21 -2.80
C VAL A 102 -15.65 -9.05 -4.32
N THR A 103 -16.34 -9.94 -5.04
CA THR A 103 -16.53 -9.80 -6.48
C THR A 103 -17.81 -9.01 -6.75
N ALA A 104 -17.72 -7.98 -7.56
CA ALA A 104 -18.83 -7.09 -7.90
C ALA A 104 -19.09 -7.07 -9.40
N PRO A 105 -20.24 -7.60 -9.88
CA PRO A 105 -20.61 -7.54 -11.28
C PRO A 105 -20.71 -6.08 -11.77
N GLY A 106 -20.16 -5.80 -12.95
CA GLY A 106 -20.15 -4.47 -13.54
C GLY A 106 -19.18 -3.47 -12.88
N TRP A 107 -18.38 -3.92 -11.93
CA TRP A 107 -17.24 -3.19 -11.39
C TRP A 107 -15.99 -3.57 -12.18
N ALA A 108 -15.13 -2.62 -12.50
CA ALA A 108 -13.84 -2.94 -13.11
C ALA A 108 -12.82 -3.26 -12.01
N THR A 109 -12.06 -4.32 -12.16
CA THR A 109 -10.88 -4.55 -11.33
C THR A 109 -9.87 -3.43 -11.59
N PHE A 110 -9.50 -2.66 -10.56
CA PHE A 110 -8.48 -1.64 -10.70
C PHE A 110 -7.20 -2.24 -11.27
N THR A 111 -6.77 -1.73 -12.42
CA THR A 111 -5.62 -2.27 -13.14
C THR A 111 -4.80 -1.13 -13.72
N TYR A 112 -3.51 -1.13 -13.45
CA TYR A 112 -2.54 -0.20 -14.01
C TYR A 112 -1.67 -0.95 -15.02
N THR A 113 -1.77 -0.58 -16.31
CA THR A 113 -1.04 -1.26 -17.38
C THR A 113 0.06 -0.36 -17.92
N LYS A 114 1.32 -0.72 -17.66
CA LYS A 114 2.51 -0.08 -18.21
C LYS A 114 2.93 -0.78 -19.49
N LEU A 115 3.30 0.00 -20.49
CA LEU A 115 3.72 -0.47 -21.80
C LEU A 115 5.24 -0.30 -21.93
N LEU A 116 5.97 -1.40 -21.95
CA LEU A 116 7.43 -1.43 -22.04
C LEU A 116 7.85 -1.77 -23.46
N ASN A 117 8.75 -0.98 -24.01
CA ASN A 117 9.36 -1.25 -25.30
C ASN A 117 10.33 -2.46 -25.19
N SER A 118 10.13 -3.49 -26.01
CA SER A 118 10.95 -4.72 -25.96
C SER A 118 12.44 -4.50 -26.29
N GLN A 119 12.76 -3.44 -27.06
CA GLN A 119 14.13 -3.16 -27.48
C GLN A 119 14.91 -2.35 -26.44
N THR A 120 14.23 -1.47 -25.69
CA THR A 120 14.86 -0.55 -24.73
C THR A 120 14.58 -0.90 -23.27
N GLY A 121 13.51 -1.66 -23.01
CA GLY A 121 13.02 -1.94 -21.66
C GLY A 121 12.42 -0.72 -20.95
N ILE A 122 12.19 0.39 -21.68
CA ILE A 122 11.69 1.67 -21.14
C ILE A 122 10.18 1.77 -21.35
N GLU A 123 9.47 2.36 -20.40
CA GLU A 123 8.09 2.80 -20.52
C GLU A 123 8.06 4.10 -21.36
N ASP A 124 7.70 3.98 -22.62
CA ASP A 124 7.68 5.08 -23.61
C ASP A 124 6.30 5.31 -24.24
N GLN A 125 5.29 4.66 -23.71
CA GLN A 125 3.90 4.83 -24.07
C GLN A 125 3.06 5.26 -22.86
N PRO A 126 1.91 5.94 -23.08
CA PRO A 126 0.99 6.25 -22.00
C PRO A 126 0.54 5.00 -21.25
N ARG A 127 0.50 5.08 -19.91
CA ARG A 127 -0.09 4.04 -19.06
C ARG A 127 -1.60 3.94 -19.31
N VAL A 128 -2.14 2.74 -19.30
CA VAL A 128 -3.58 2.49 -19.42
C VAL A 128 -4.12 2.01 -18.09
N ASP A 129 -5.00 2.83 -17.49
CA ASP A 129 -5.56 2.57 -16.17
C ASP A 129 -7.05 2.24 -16.27
N PHE A 130 -7.44 1.10 -15.69
CA PHE A 130 -8.85 0.72 -15.55
C PHE A 130 -9.31 1.14 -14.15
N ILE A 131 -10.14 2.16 -14.09
CA ILE A 131 -10.55 2.82 -12.85
C ILE A 131 -12.07 2.88 -12.71
N ASN A 132 -12.55 2.95 -11.49
CA ASN A 132 -13.97 3.16 -11.21
C ASN A 132 -14.20 4.63 -10.83
N THR A 133 -15.18 5.26 -11.47
CA THR A 133 -15.59 6.66 -11.19
C THR A 133 -16.93 6.75 -10.47
N ARG A 134 -17.60 5.61 -10.28
CA ARG A 134 -18.89 5.51 -9.57
C ARG A 134 -18.65 5.01 -8.14
N PRO A 135 -19.57 5.29 -7.21
CA PRO A 135 -19.49 4.74 -5.86
C PRO A 135 -19.62 3.20 -5.90
N VAL A 136 -19.01 2.56 -4.92
CA VAL A 136 -19.19 1.12 -4.68
C VAL A 136 -20.68 0.82 -4.51
N PRO A 137 -21.25 -0.19 -5.21
CA PRO A 137 -22.65 -0.55 -5.05
C PRO A 137 -22.98 -0.89 -3.59
N GLN A 138 -24.12 -0.41 -3.10
CA GLN A 138 -24.50 -0.59 -1.67
C GLN A 138 -24.44 -2.04 -1.18
N GLY A 139 -24.84 -3.01 -2.03
CA GLY A 139 -24.78 -4.43 -1.69
C GLY A 139 -23.35 -4.92 -1.47
N VAL A 140 -22.42 -4.43 -2.31
CA VAL A 140 -20.99 -4.73 -2.23
C VAL A 140 -20.38 -4.05 -1.01
N GLU A 141 -20.69 -2.78 -0.75
CA GLU A 141 -20.26 -2.07 0.45
C GLU A 141 -20.68 -2.81 1.74
N ARG A 142 -21.96 -3.23 1.82
CA ARG A 142 -22.44 -4.01 2.96
C ARG A 142 -21.67 -5.31 3.16
N GLU A 143 -21.31 -6.00 2.08
CA GLU A 143 -20.53 -7.24 2.17
C GLU A 143 -19.08 -6.96 2.61
N VAL A 144 -18.45 -5.87 2.15
CA VAL A 144 -17.14 -5.41 2.63
C VAL A 144 -17.19 -5.13 4.14
N LEU A 145 -18.17 -4.36 4.60
CA LEU A 145 -18.35 -4.03 6.02
C LEU A 145 -18.55 -5.29 6.88
N LYS A 146 -19.39 -6.23 6.41
CA LYS A 146 -19.64 -7.50 7.09
C LYS A 146 -18.36 -8.33 7.22
N ARG A 147 -17.61 -8.49 6.12
CA ARG A 147 -16.34 -9.26 6.12
C ARG A 147 -15.29 -8.60 7.01
N LEU A 148 -15.15 -7.27 6.93
CA LEU A 148 -14.21 -6.53 7.79
C LEU A 148 -14.55 -6.74 9.27
N GLY A 149 -15.81 -6.54 9.66
CA GLY A 149 -16.25 -6.70 11.04
C GLY A 149 -16.06 -8.12 11.59
N ALA A 150 -16.27 -9.13 10.74
CA ALA A 150 -16.07 -10.54 11.12
C ALA A 150 -14.60 -10.94 11.21
N ALA A 151 -13.76 -10.45 10.27
CA ALA A 151 -12.38 -10.92 10.14
C ALA A 151 -11.40 -10.23 11.10
N VAL A 152 -11.65 -8.99 11.51
CA VAL A 152 -10.68 -8.14 12.24
C VAL A 152 -10.13 -8.80 13.51
N ALA A 153 -10.91 -9.64 14.18
CA ALA A 153 -10.49 -10.32 15.41
C ALA A 153 -9.27 -11.24 15.21
N ASP A 154 -9.13 -11.82 14.01
CA ASP A 154 -8.10 -12.81 13.67
C ASP A 154 -6.75 -12.18 13.28
N TYR A 155 -6.65 -10.85 13.21
CA TYR A 155 -5.45 -10.15 12.74
C TYR A 155 -4.95 -9.17 13.80
N GLN A 156 -3.63 -9.10 13.98
CA GLN A 156 -2.97 -8.14 14.87
C GLN A 156 -2.69 -6.81 14.18
N VAL A 157 -2.51 -6.86 12.86
CA VAL A 157 -2.17 -5.69 12.05
C VAL A 157 -3.19 -5.52 10.92
N ILE A 158 -3.85 -4.39 10.88
CA ILE A 158 -4.80 -4.00 9.86
C ILE A 158 -4.23 -2.80 9.10
N LEU A 159 -3.83 -3.02 7.85
CA LEU A 159 -3.36 -1.94 6.98
C LEU A 159 -4.47 -1.54 6.03
N VAL A 160 -4.64 -0.24 5.85
CA VAL A 160 -5.65 0.32 4.95
C VAL A 160 -4.96 1.02 3.80
N ALA A 161 -5.23 0.55 2.58
CA ALA A 161 -4.74 1.14 1.33
C ALA A 161 -5.89 1.91 0.65
N ASP A 162 -5.98 3.22 0.89
CA ASP A 162 -6.95 4.13 0.27
C ASP A 162 -6.26 4.88 -0.87
N GLN A 163 -6.10 4.17 -2.00
CA GLN A 163 -5.25 4.59 -3.12
C GLN A 163 -6.03 5.14 -4.32
N ALA A 164 -7.37 5.05 -4.31
CA ALA A 164 -8.20 5.55 -5.40
C ALA A 164 -8.03 7.07 -5.58
N GLU A 165 -7.67 7.48 -6.78
CA GLU A 165 -7.50 8.89 -7.18
C GLU A 165 -8.83 9.54 -7.60
N THR A 166 -9.93 8.78 -7.60
CA THR A 166 -11.28 9.28 -7.87
C THR A 166 -12.03 9.56 -6.57
N VAL A 167 -12.93 10.53 -6.61
CA VAL A 167 -13.69 10.96 -5.41
C VAL A 167 -14.55 9.83 -4.86
N LEU A 168 -15.14 9.00 -5.74
CA LEU A 168 -16.14 7.99 -5.37
C LEU A 168 -15.72 6.54 -5.64
N GLY A 169 -14.68 6.32 -6.44
CA GLY A 169 -14.37 5.00 -7.00
C GLY A 169 -13.60 4.05 -6.07
N GLY A 170 -13.17 4.49 -4.90
CA GLY A 170 -12.39 3.67 -3.97
C GLY A 170 -13.23 2.77 -3.06
N VAL A 171 -12.63 1.70 -2.58
CA VAL A 171 -13.26 0.73 -1.65
C VAL A 171 -13.39 1.31 -0.24
N VAL A 172 -12.51 2.24 0.15
CA VAL A 172 -12.50 2.84 1.49
C VAL A 172 -13.53 3.98 1.56
N THR A 173 -14.80 3.60 1.57
CA THR A 173 -15.96 4.51 1.64
C THR A 173 -16.07 5.20 3.01
N PRO A 174 -16.93 6.22 3.16
CA PRO A 174 -17.23 6.80 4.48
C PRO A 174 -17.68 5.75 5.51
N ALA A 175 -18.49 4.76 5.10
CA ALA A 175 -18.94 3.68 5.99
C ALA A 175 -17.80 2.77 6.42
N VAL A 176 -16.88 2.44 5.52
CA VAL A 176 -15.66 1.67 5.82
C VAL A 176 -14.78 2.44 6.81
N ARG A 177 -14.55 3.75 6.60
CA ARG A 177 -13.79 4.58 7.56
C ARG A 177 -14.44 4.63 8.94
N SER A 178 -15.78 4.77 9.01
CA SER A 178 -16.50 4.75 10.28
C SER A 178 -16.36 3.43 11.02
N LEU A 179 -16.46 2.30 10.31
CA LEU A 179 -16.24 0.97 10.89
C LEU A 179 -14.80 0.79 11.37
N LEU A 180 -13.80 1.23 10.60
CA LEU A 180 -12.39 1.18 11.00
C LEU A 180 -12.14 1.97 12.30
N GLN A 181 -12.72 3.16 12.43
CA GLN A 181 -12.67 3.97 13.66
C GLN A 181 -13.30 3.23 14.86
N GLU A 182 -14.46 2.60 14.67
CA GLU A 182 -15.14 1.81 15.71
C GLU A 182 -14.27 0.62 16.14
N LEU A 183 -13.73 -0.12 15.15
CA LEU A 183 -12.91 -1.29 15.40
C LEU A 183 -11.58 -0.92 16.08
N ALA A 184 -10.95 0.18 15.70
CA ALA A 184 -9.75 0.68 16.37
C ALA A 184 -10.01 1.05 17.84
N GLY A 185 -11.19 1.56 18.15
CA GLY A 185 -11.61 1.81 19.53
C GLY A 185 -11.90 0.52 20.32
N ARG A 186 -12.44 -0.51 19.66
CA ARG A 186 -12.77 -1.81 20.26
C ARG A 186 -11.52 -2.69 20.50
N TYR A 187 -10.50 -2.56 19.65
CA TYR A 187 -9.27 -3.35 19.68
C TYR A 187 -8.03 -2.45 19.78
N PRO A 188 -7.83 -1.73 20.91
CA PRO A 188 -6.74 -0.76 21.06
C PRO A 188 -5.34 -1.38 21.04
N GLU A 189 -5.25 -2.70 21.28
CA GLU A 189 -4.02 -3.49 21.22
C GLU A 189 -3.56 -3.79 19.79
N LYS A 190 -4.47 -3.68 18.80
CA LYS A 190 -4.16 -3.93 17.39
C LYS A 190 -3.59 -2.67 16.72
N VAL A 191 -2.82 -2.89 15.67
CA VAL A 191 -2.33 -1.81 14.83
C VAL A 191 -3.28 -1.60 13.66
N PHE A 192 -3.96 -0.45 13.63
CA PHE A 192 -4.68 0.04 12.46
C PHE A 192 -3.81 1.11 11.80
N TRP A 193 -3.27 0.79 10.63
CA TRP A 193 -2.33 1.62 9.87
C TRP A 193 -2.94 2.04 8.54
N VAL A 194 -3.03 3.33 8.29
CA VAL A 194 -3.70 3.88 7.10
C VAL A 194 -2.69 4.60 6.22
N ASP A 195 -2.69 4.26 4.94
CA ASP A 195 -2.06 4.98 3.85
C ASP A 195 -3.15 5.48 2.90
N SER A 196 -3.38 6.79 2.87
CA SER A 196 -4.45 7.40 2.08
C SER A 196 -3.90 8.53 1.22
N ARG A 197 -4.02 8.38 -0.09
CA ARG A 197 -3.50 9.34 -1.07
C ARG A 197 -4.21 10.69 -1.02
N MET A 198 -5.52 10.70 -0.73
CA MET A 198 -6.31 11.93 -0.85
C MET A 198 -7.10 12.33 0.41
N ARG A 199 -7.21 11.45 1.42
CA ARG A 199 -8.24 11.54 2.46
C ARG A 199 -7.71 11.32 3.87
N THR A 200 -6.41 11.52 4.09
CA THR A 200 -5.76 11.31 5.40
C THR A 200 -6.53 11.97 6.54
N GLU A 201 -7.02 13.18 6.34
CA GLU A 201 -7.75 13.96 7.33
C GLU A 201 -9.17 13.43 7.66
N LEU A 202 -9.69 12.48 6.90
CA LEU A 202 -11.01 11.89 7.13
C LEU A 202 -10.99 10.64 8.01
N PHE A 203 -9.80 10.13 8.35
CA PHE A 203 -9.66 9.00 9.26
C PHE A 203 -9.63 9.45 10.72
N ARG A 204 -10.03 8.57 11.65
CA ARG A 204 -10.04 8.83 13.09
C ARG A 204 -9.53 7.63 13.87
N ARG A 205 -8.75 7.90 14.94
CA ARG A 205 -8.30 6.91 15.94
C ARG A 205 -7.41 5.79 15.40
N VAL A 206 -6.89 5.93 14.21
CA VAL A 206 -5.97 5.01 13.55
C VAL A 206 -4.61 5.68 13.35
N VAL A 207 -3.55 4.90 13.18
CA VAL A 207 -2.27 5.45 12.74
C VAL A 207 -2.42 5.90 11.28
N VAL A 208 -2.02 7.13 10.97
CA VAL A 208 -2.04 7.64 9.60
C VAL A 208 -0.63 7.91 9.10
N LYS A 209 -0.33 7.47 7.89
CA LYS A 209 0.96 7.65 7.23
C LYS A 209 0.81 8.32 5.86
N PRO A 210 0.61 9.61 5.79
CA PRO A 210 0.75 10.35 4.54
C PRO A 210 2.23 10.53 4.15
N ASN A 211 2.49 10.76 2.86
CA ASN A 211 3.72 11.40 2.45
C ASN A 211 3.65 12.91 2.74
N ARG A 212 4.75 13.64 2.50
CA ARG A 212 4.81 15.08 2.79
C ARG A 212 3.75 15.87 2.03
N GLU A 213 3.56 15.60 0.74
CA GLU A 213 2.60 16.33 -0.11
C GLU A 213 1.17 16.08 0.34
N GLU A 214 0.82 14.84 0.66
CA GLU A 214 -0.48 14.43 1.19
C GLU A 214 -0.77 15.09 2.55
N ALA A 215 0.22 15.06 3.47
CA ALA A 215 0.10 15.68 4.79
C ALA A 215 -0.07 17.20 4.70
N GLU A 216 0.75 17.86 3.89
CA GLU A 216 0.67 19.31 3.67
C GLU A 216 -0.65 19.70 3.01
N ALA A 217 -1.12 18.94 2.02
CA ALA A 217 -2.41 19.18 1.38
C ALA A 217 -3.57 19.03 2.38
N ALA A 218 -3.55 18.00 3.23
CA ALA A 218 -4.53 17.81 4.29
C ALA A 218 -4.52 18.98 5.29
N CYS A 219 -3.35 19.39 5.76
CA CYS A 219 -3.18 20.55 6.64
C CYS A 219 -3.74 21.83 6.02
N ARG A 220 -3.40 22.11 4.76
CA ARG A 220 -3.89 23.31 4.06
C ARG A 220 -5.40 23.30 3.89
N ARG A 221 -6.02 22.15 3.57
CA ARG A 221 -7.48 22.02 3.47
C ARG A 221 -8.19 22.31 4.81
N LEU A 222 -7.60 21.87 5.92
CA LEU A 222 -8.20 22.00 7.25
C LEU A 222 -7.91 23.34 7.93
N PHE A 223 -6.67 23.86 7.76
CA PHE A 223 -6.15 24.91 8.63
C PHE A 223 -5.61 26.12 7.86
N GLY A 224 -5.41 26.01 6.54
CA GLY A 224 -4.77 27.04 5.73
C GLY A 224 -3.24 27.05 5.83
N GLU A 225 -2.64 26.31 6.76
CA GLU A 225 -1.21 26.23 7.03
C GLU A 225 -0.78 24.79 7.32
N VAL A 226 0.54 24.52 7.33
CA VAL A 226 1.11 23.20 7.60
C VAL A 226 1.40 23.05 9.09
N ASP A 227 0.65 22.18 9.75
CA ASP A 227 0.81 21.84 11.17
C ASP A 227 0.48 20.36 11.39
N TYR A 228 1.52 19.54 11.50
CA TYR A 228 1.38 18.09 11.66
C TYR A 228 0.86 17.67 13.05
N GLU A 229 1.15 18.44 14.11
CA GLU A 229 0.59 18.17 15.43
C GLU A 229 -0.90 18.43 15.46
N ARG A 230 -1.34 19.52 14.83
CA ARG A 230 -2.74 19.85 14.68
C ARG A 230 -3.47 18.83 13.82
N LEU A 231 -2.82 18.32 12.73
CA LEU A 231 -3.36 17.23 11.91
C LEU A 231 -3.52 15.96 12.74
N ARG A 232 -2.49 15.55 13.51
CA ARG A 232 -2.55 14.39 14.40
C ARG A 232 -3.72 14.50 15.39
N ARG A 233 -3.90 15.66 16.01
CA ARG A 233 -5.03 15.93 16.93
C ARG A 233 -6.37 15.87 16.21
N HIS A 234 -6.46 16.42 15.01
CA HIS A 234 -7.69 16.41 14.21
C HIS A 234 -8.14 14.99 13.87
N VAL A 235 -7.21 14.13 13.49
CA VAL A 235 -7.50 12.71 13.20
C VAL A 235 -7.58 11.84 14.47
N GLU A 236 -7.48 12.42 15.67
CA GLU A 236 -7.50 11.72 16.94
C GLU A 236 -6.51 10.55 17.01
N SER A 237 -5.41 10.63 16.27
CA SER A 237 -4.44 9.54 16.19
C SER A 237 -3.44 9.58 17.34
N ARG A 238 -3.09 8.39 17.83
CA ARG A 238 -1.93 8.27 18.74
C ARG A 238 -0.60 8.53 18.03
N LEU A 239 -0.55 8.31 16.70
CA LEU A 239 0.65 8.39 15.89
C LEU A 239 0.34 8.88 14.47
N LEU A 240 1.00 9.94 14.03
CA LEU A 240 1.08 10.37 12.64
C LEU A 240 2.52 10.19 12.16
N VAL A 241 2.71 9.53 11.02
CA VAL A 241 4.02 9.31 10.40
C VAL A 241 4.04 9.98 9.04
N VAL A 242 4.90 10.97 8.83
CA VAL A 242 5.01 11.67 7.54
C VAL A 242 6.32 11.25 6.86
N THR A 243 6.19 10.51 5.76
CA THR A 243 7.34 10.13 4.92
C THR A 243 7.70 11.26 3.96
N GLN A 244 9.00 11.46 3.70
CA GLN A 244 9.49 12.59 2.88
C GLN A 244 10.45 12.15 1.76
N GLY A 245 10.19 11.00 1.15
CA GLY A 245 11.07 10.43 0.12
C GLY A 245 12.47 10.17 0.68
N SER A 246 13.49 10.88 0.16
CA SER A 246 14.87 10.80 0.65
C SER A 246 15.14 11.64 1.91
N GLY A 247 14.16 12.44 2.36
CA GLY A 247 14.24 13.23 3.60
C GLY A 247 13.86 12.40 4.83
N ASP A 248 14.11 12.97 6.02
CA ASP A 248 13.80 12.32 7.29
C ASP A 248 12.30 12.06 7.45
N VAL A 249 11.95 10.91 8.03
CA VAL A 249 10.57 10.64 8.43
C VAL A 249 10.23 11.45 9.68
N VAL A 250 9.07 12.12 9.64
CA VAL A 250 8.55 12.85 10.79
C VAL A 250 7.55 11.97 11.54
N VAL A 251 7.83 11.73 12.80
CA VAL A 251 6.99 10.95 13.73
C VAL A 251 6.37 11.92 14.71
N VAL A 252 5.03 12.01 14.74
CA VAL A 252 4.28 12.93 15.59
C VAL A 252 3.43 12.15 16.58
N GLN A 253 3.71 12.30 17.88
CA GLN A 253 3.00 11.68 19.00
C GLN A 253 2.41 12.73 19.94
N ALA A 254 1.77 12.30 21.02
CA ALA A 254 1.16 13.24 21.98
C ALA A 254 2.20 14.08 22.75
N ASP A 255 3.38 13.52 22.95
CA ASP A 255 4.54 14.10 23.67
C ASP A 255 5.46 14.93 22.77
N GLY A 256 5.15 15.04 21.47
CA GLY A 256 5.89 15.87 20.53
C GLY A 256 6.21 15.23 19.21
N GLN A 257 7.16 15.84 18.51
CA GLN A 257 7.58 15.46 17.17
C GLN A 257 9.05 15.03 17.18
N ALA A 258 9.35 13.89 16.55
CA ALA A 258 10.70 13.41 16.31
C ALA A 258 11.00 13.26 14.82
N ARG A 259 12.27 13.36 14.43
CA ARG A 259 12.75 13.05 13.09
C ARG A 259 13.55 11.76 13.11
N VAL A 260 13.22 10.87 12.21
CA VAL A 260 13.94 9.61 12.00
C VAL A 260 14.70 9.70 10.69
N PRO A 261 16.05 9.66 10.72
CA PRO A 261 16.86 9.76 9.51
C PRO A 261 16.52 8.67 8.52
N THR A 262 16.39 9.05 7.24
CA THR A 262 16.21 8.11 6.14
C THR A 262 17.57 7.68 5.60
N ARG A 263 17.76 6.37 5.42
CA ARG A 263 18.96 5.83 4.78
C ARG A 263 19.02 6.31 3.32
N ARG A 264 20.00 7.13 3.00
CA ARG A 264 20.19 7.61 1.63
C ARG A 264 20.70 6.48 0.74
N VAL A 265 20.05 6.29 -0.38
CA VAL A 265 20.42 5.38 -1.45
C VAL A 265 20.85 6.22 -2.65
N ALA A 266 22.09 6.04 -3.11
CA ALA A 266 22.70 6.92 -4.11
C ALA A 266 22.05 6.78 -5.50
N HIS A 267 21.66 5.59 -5.90
CA HIS A 267 21.09 5.30 -7.23
C HIS A 267 19.94 4.30 -7.09
N PRO A 268 18.73 4.76 -6.73
CA PRO A 268 17.58 3.86 -6.67
C PRO A 268 17.26 3.33 -8.07
N VAL A 269 16.91 2.05 -8.16
CA VAL A 269 16.52 1.40 -9.43
C VAL A 269 15.07 1.75 -9.75
N ASP A 270 14.17 1.66 -8.75
CA ASP A 270 12.77 2.03 -8.90
C ASP A 270 12.20 2.42 -7.52
N ILE A 271 11.58 3.58 -7.42
CA ILE A 271 10.98 4.08 -6.18
C ILE A 271 9.52 3.66 -6.00
N CYS A 272 8.95 2.95 -6.99
CA CYS A 272 7.57 2.48 -6.94
C CYS A 272 7.39 1.49 -5.79
N GLY A 273 6.36 1.70 -4.95
CA GLY A 273 6.07 0.84 -3.80
C GLY A 273 6.95 1.09 -2.55
N ALA A 274 7.82 2.10 -2.55
CA ALA A 274 8.62 2.45 -1.37
C ALA A 274 7.75 2.75 -0.14
N GLY A 275 6.64 3.48 -0.34
CA GLY A 275 5.65 3.78 0.70
C GLY A 275 4.96 2.53 1.24
N ASP A 276 4.67 1.58 0.36
CA ASP A 276 4.03 0.31 0.70
C ASP A 276 4.97 -0.57 1.53
N SER A 277 6.24 -0.65 1.12
CA SER A 277 7.28 -1.37 1.86
C SER A 277 7.53 -0.76 3.23
N PHE A 278 7.57 0.58 3.29
CA PHE A 278 7.65 1.31 4.56
C PHE A 278 6.47 0.96 5.46
N SER A 279 5.23 1.03 4.93
CA SER A 279 4.01 0.75 5.70
C SER A 279 3.99 -0.67 6.25
N ALA A 280 4.36 -1.66 5.42
CA ALA A 280 4.42 -3.06 5.85
C ALA A 280 5.42 -3.28 6.99
N GLY A 281 6.66 -2.81 6.82
CA GLY A 281 7.71 -2.94 7.84
C GLY A 281 7.42 -2.18 9.13
N ALA A 282 6.93 -0.94 8.99
CA ALA A 282 6.60 -0.09 10.13
C ALA A 282 5.42 -0.62 10.94
N ALA A 283 4.35 -1.09 10.28
CA ALA A 283 3.16 -1.60 10.96
C ALA A 283 3.46 -2.91 11.73
N LEU A 284 4.21 -3.85 11.13
CA LEU A 284 4.67 -5.07 11.82
C LEU A 284 5.55 -4.72 13.02
N THR A 285 6.52 -3.81 12.84
CA THR A 285 7.42 -3.40 13.92
C THR A 285 6.66 -2.71 15.05
N LEU A 286 5.70 -1.85 14.72
CA LEU A 286 4.86 -1.20 15.74
C LEU A 286 4.05 -2.22 16.56
N ALA A 287 3.54 -3.28 15.91
CA ALA A 287 2.83 -4.36 16.59
C ALA A 287 3.73 -5.15 17.55
N VAL A 288 5.02 -5.35 17.19
CA VAL A 288 5.99 -6.08 18.02
C VAL A 288 6.49 -5.24 19.19
N THR A 289 6.80 -3.96 18.96
CA THR A 289 7.59 -3.15 19.90
C THR A 289 6.78 -2.08 20.61
N GLY A 290 5.65 -1.66 20.05
CA GLY A 290 4.91 -0.49 20.51
C GLY A 290 5.64 0.85 20.27
N SER A 291 6.85 0.83 19.71
CA SER A 291 7.70 2.01 19.52
C SER A 291 7.51 2.63 18.14
N ALA A 292 7.03 3.86 18.08
CA ALA A 292 6.87 4.60 16.85
C ALA A 292 8.21 4.89 16.14
N LEU A 293 9.28 5.13 16.93
CA LEU A 293 10.61 5.39 16.38
C LEU A 293 11.22 4.14 15.76
N GLU A 294 11.13 2.98 16.43
CA GLU A 294 11.59 1.70 15.87
C GLU A 294 10.78 1.32 14.62
N ALA A 295 9.46 1.58 14.64
CA ALA A 295 8.61 1.36 13.47
C ALA A 295 9.06 2.19 12.26
N ALA A 296 9.31 3.49 12.45
CA ALA A 296 9.79 4.36 11.38
C ALA A 296 11.20 3.98 10.89
N GLN A 297 12.11 3.60 11.78
CA GLN A 297 13.45 3.12 11.43
C GLN A 297 13.40 1.84 10.60
N PHE A 298 12.59 0.86 11.02
CA PHE A 298 12.43 -0.39 10.29
C PHE A 298 11.73 -0.18 8.93
N GLY A 299 10.70 0.68 8.87
CA GLY A 299 10.05 1.07 7.62
C GLY A 299 11.03 1.69 6.61
N ASN A 300 11.91 2.62 7.07
CA ASN A 300 12.98 3.19 6.26
C ASN A 300 13.95 2.12 5.75
N LEU A 301 14.33 1.17 6.61
CA LEU A 301 15.23 0.08 6.24
C LEU A 301 14.61 -0.81 5.16
N ALA A 302 13.35 -1.23 5.33
CA ALA A 302 12.63 -2.02 4.33
C ALA A 302 12.53 -1.29 2.99
N ALA A 303 12.11 -0.01 3.01
CA ALA A 303 11.99 0.81 1.82
C ALA A 303 13.35 0.99 1.10
N SER A 304 14.46 1.18 1.84
CA SER A 304 15.80 1.34 1.25
C SER A 304 16.27 0.11 0.47
N ILE A 305 15.77 -1.07 0.81
CA ILE A 305 16.07 -2.33 0.11
C ILE A 305 15.20 -2.44 -1.15
N THR A 306 13.91 -2.16 -1.03
CA THR A 306 12.95 -2.37 -2.13
C THR A 306 13.18 -1.44 -3.30
N ILE A 307 13.59 -0.19 -3.06
CA ILE A 307 13.92 0.77 -4.13
C ILE A 307 15.16 0.39 -4.96
N MET A 308 15.93 -0.61 -4.54
CA MET A 308 17.05 -1.18 -5.32
C MET A 308 16.61 -2.30 -6.26
N LYS A 309 15.31 -2.58 -6.36
CA LYS A 309 14.73 -3.61 -7.20
C LYS A 309 13.86 -2.99 -8.28
N LYS A 310 13.76 -3.65 -9.45
CA LYS A 310 12.87 -3.21 -10.52
C LYS A 310 11.42 -3.48 -10.15
N GLY A 311 10.52 -2.55 -10.44
CA GLY A 311 9.10 -2.64 -10.13
C GLY A 311 8.82 -2.49 -8.62
N THR A 312 7.69 -3.02 -8.16
CA THR A 312 7.32 -3.04 -6.75
C THR A 312 8.07 -4.15 -6.00
N GLY A 313 9.32 -3.89 -5.63
CA GLY A 313 10.19 -4.83 -4.93
C GLY A 313 9.69 -5.17 -3.52
N THR A 314 10.16 -6.30 -2.98
CA THR A 314 9.94 -6.70 -1.57
C THR A 314 11.26 -6.93 -0.85
N ALA A 315 11.29 -6.77 0.47
CA ALA A 315 12.47 -7.05 1.30
C ALA A 315 12.30 -8.35 2.07
N SER A 316 13.29 -9.24 1.97
CA SER A 316 13.33 -10.46 2.78
C SER A 316 13.99 -10.21 4.15
N PRO A 317 13.75 -11.06 5.17
CA PRO A 317 14.43 -10.98 6.47
C PRO A 317 15.96 -11.00 6.35
N ALA A 318 16.51 -11.79 5.43
CA ALA A 318 17.95 -11.87 5.20
C ALA A 318 18.53 -10.53 4.69
N GLU A 319 17.86 -9.89 3.73
CA GLU A 319 18.25 -8.58 3.20
C GLU A 319 18.14 -7.48 4.26
N VAL A 320 17.09 -7.51 5.08
CA VAL A 320 16.91 -6.56 6.19
C VAL A 320 17.99 -6.72 7.23
N LEU A 321 18.38 -7.95 7.59
CA LEU A 321 19.48 -8.21 8.53
C LEU A 321 20.82 -7.70 7.99
N ALA A 322 21.13 -8.00 6.72
CA ALA A 322 22.37 -7.54 6.09
C ALA A 322 22.45 -6.01 6.06
N ALA A 323 21.37 -5.34 5.60
CA ALA A 323 21.32 -3.88 5.54
C ALA A 323 21.35 -3.22 6.92
N GLY A 324 20.78 -3.87 7.97
CA GLY A 324 20.81 -3.38 9.35
C GLY A 324 22.22 -3.41 10.00
N GLN A 325 23.08 -4.32 9.58
CA GLN A 325 24.46 -4.43 10.05
C GLN A 325 25.36 -3.33 9.47
N GLU A 326 25.18 -2.98 8.19
CA GLU A 326 25.96 -1.94 7.51
C GLU A 326 25.72 -0.52 8.06
N GLY A 327 24.61 -0.27 8.74
CA GLY A 327 24.28 1.04 9.32
C GLY A 327 24.76 1.25 10.76
N ALA A 328 25.39 0.23 11.36
CA ALA A 328 25.89 0.25 12.75
C ALA A 328 27.41 0.44 12.85
N GLY A 329 28.12 0.66 11.70
CA GLY A 329 29.57 0.87 11.60
C GLY A 329 29.97 2.36 11.50
#